data_6dce26c56cf4299fcda6af3cc53e230d
#
_entry.id   6dce26c56cf4299fcda6af3cc53e230d
#
_cell.length_a   1.000
_cell.length_b   1.000
_cell.length_c   1.000
_cell.angle_alpha   90.00
_cell.angle_beta   90.00
_cell.angle_gamma   90.00
#
_symmetry.space_group_name_H-M   'P 1'
#
loop_
_entity.id
_entity.type
_entity.pdbx_description
1 polymer ?
#
loop_
_entity_poly.entity_id
_entity_poly.type
_entity_poly.pdbx_seq_one_letter_code
_entity_poly.pdbx_strand_id
1 'polypeptide(L)'
;MEYLKRNSFILKSAIFATGFAGIVAEYTLSTLATYFIGNSIFQWTMIVSLMLFCMGLGSRLSKLITKNLIQNFLILETSLSLIVAFSSVLVYTLASISEYYGIVIYSLSMLIGLLIGLEIPLVVRINKEYEDLKSNISSILEKDYYGSLIGGIFFAFIGLPMLGLAYTPFVLGIINFLVALIV
;
A
#
# COMPACT_ATOMS: atom_id res chain seq x y z
N MET A 1 -21.82 0.06 -22.62
CA MET A 1 -22.10 -0.47 -21.27
C MET A 1 -21.01 -1.46 -20.81
N GLU A 2 -20.56 -2.36 -21.65
CA GLU A 2 -19.51 -3.36 -21.34
C GLU A 2 -18.12 -2.71 -21.10
N TYR A 3 -17.74 -1.72 -21.90
CA TYR A 3 -16.49 -0.96 -21.75
C TYR A 3 -16.42 -0.22 -20.38
N LEU A 4 -17.50 0.42 -19.96
CA LEU A 4 -17.58 1.12 -18.67
C LEU A 4 -17.40 0.16 -17.48
N LYS A 5 -18.05 -1.01 -17.55
CA LYS A 5 -17.90 -2.06 -16.52
C LYS A 5 -16.48 -2.60 -16.45
N ARG A 6 -15.79 -2.76 -17.59
CA ARG A 6 -14.41 -3.22 -17.65
C ARG A 6 -13.46 -2.24 -16.98
N ASN A 7 -13.59 -0.95 -17.27
CA ASN A 7 -12.71 0.07 -16.68
C ASN A 7 -12.92 0.20 -15.16
N SER A 8 -14.16 0.17 -14.70
CA SER A 8 -14.46 0.14 -13.27
C SER A 8 -13.89 -1.11 -12.57
N PHE A 9 -13.98 -2.27 -13.23
CA PHE A 9 -13.41 -3.50 -12.69
C PHE A 9 -11.89 -3.44 -12.55
N ILE A 10 -11.18 -2.89 -13.55
CA ILE A 10 -9.72 -2.74 -13.53
C ILE A 10 -9.30 -1.83 -12.36
N LEU A 11 -9.94 -0.68 -12.18
CA LEU A 11 -9.66 0.24 -11.08
C LEU A 11 -9.90 -0.41 -9.70
N LYS A 12 -10.98 -1.16 -9.57
CA LYS A 12 -11.27 -1.91 -8.33
C LYS A 12 -10.27 -3.03 -8.05
N SER A 13 -9.76 -3.67 -9.11
CA SER A 13 -8.70 -4.68 -8.97
C SER A 13 -7.37 -4.06 -8.55
N ALA A 14 -7.06 -2.85 -9.00
CA ALA A 14 -5.90 -2.11 -8.53
C ALA A 14 -6.03 -1.81 -7.04
N ILE A 15 -7.16 -1.26 -6.58
CA ILE A 15 -7.39 -1.01 -5.14
C ILE A 15 -7.29 -2.29 -4.29
N PHE A 16 -7.79 -3.42 -4.80
CA PHE A 16 -7.62 -4.70 -4.12
C PHE A 16 -6.13 -5.07 -3.98
N ALA A 17 -5.33 -4.88 -5.04
CA ALA A 17 -3.89 -5.13 -5.00
C ALA A 17 -3.16 -4.17 -4.05
N THR A 18 -3.55 -2.90 -4.03
CA THR A 18 -3.01 -1.90 -3.10
C THR A 18 -3.33 -2.24 -1.65
N GLY A 19 -4.56 -2.59 -1.33
CA GLY A 19 -4.95 -3.04 0.03
C GLY A 19 -4.16 -4.27 0.45
N PHE A 20 -4.00 -5.24 -0.46
CA PHE A 20 -3.19 -6.44 -0.24
C PHE A 20 -1.71 -6.09 0.02
N ALA A 21 -1.09 -5.28 -0.84
CA ALA A 21 0.30 -4.89 -0.69
C ALA A 21 0.53 -3.98 0.54
N GLY A 22 -0.40 -3.10 0.82
CA GLY A 22 -0.36 -2.15 1.94
C GLY A 22 -0.29 -2.84 3.29
N ILE A 23 -1.18 -3.79 3.57
CA ILE A 23 -1.17 -4.54 4.84
C ILE A 23 0.07 -5.40 5.00
N VAL A 24 0.56 -6.01 3.90
CA VAL A 24 1.78 -6.81 3.97
C VAL A 24 3.01 -5.93 4.19
N ALA A 25 3.07 -4.74 3.60
CA ALA A 25 4.12 -3.77 3.86
C ALA A 25 4.10 -3.32 5.34
N GLU A 26 2.91 -3.04 5.90
CA GLU A 26 2.71 -2.68 7.30
C GLU A 26 3.24 -3.79 8.23
N TYR A 27 2.85 -5.04 7.99
CA TYR A 27 3.29 -6.18 8.81
C TYR A 27 4.78 -6.46 8.64
N THR A 28 5.33 -6.30 7.44
CA THR A 28 6.77 -6.44 7.18
C THR A 28 7.57 -5.39 7.96
N LEU A 29 7.20 -4.11 7.86
CA LEU A 29 7.89 -3.03 8.57
C LEU A 29 7.75 -3.17 10.10
N SER A 30 6.58 -3.55 10.60
CA SER A 30 6.34 -3.82 12.04
C SER A 30 7.22 -4.96 12.55
N THR A 31 7.36 -6.02 11.75
CA THR A 31 8.20 -7.16 12.09
C THR A 31 9.69 -6.79 12.02
N LEU A 32 10.13 -6.05 11.00
CA LEU A 32 11.50 -5.53 10.90
C LEU A 32 11.84 -4.57 12.05
N ALA A 33 10.91 -3.67 12.41
CA ALA A 33 11.08 -2.79 13.55
C ALA A 33 11.23 -3.60 14.85
N THR A 34 10.42 -4.62 15.03
CA THR A 34 10.52 -5.53 16.17
C THR A 34 11.86 -6.25 16.20
N TYR A 35 12.33 -6.73 15.04
CA TYR A 35 13.59 -7.47 14.93
C TYR A 35 14.81 -6.60 15.22
N PHE A 36 14.87 -5.38 14.69
CA PHE A 36 16.05 -4.51 14.83
C PHE A 36 16.02 -3.61 16.07
N ILE A 37 14.85 -3.13 16.49
CA ILE A 37 14.71 -2.16 17.59
C ILE A 37 14.26 -2.86 18.89
N GLY A 38 13.51 -3.97 18.78
CA GLY A 38 12.93 -4.67 19.92
C GLY A 38 11.55 -4.13 20.32
N ASN A 39 11.00 -4.62 21.45
CA ASN A 39 9.69 -4.23 21.98
C ASN A 39 8.55 -4.31 20.94
N SER A 40 8.13 -5.53 20.62
CA SER A 40 7.13 -5.79 19.56
C SER A 40 5.84 -4.98 19.71
N ILE A 41 5.29 -4.88 20.92
CA ILE A 41 4.04 -4.14 21.16
C ILE A 41 4.21 -2.67 20.77
N PHE A 42 5.30 -2.05 21.21
CA PHE A 42 5.57 -0.65 20.88
C PHE A 42 5.77 -0.44 19.38
N GLN A 43 6.57 -1.30 18.74
CA GLN A 43 6.88 -1.17 17.31
C GLN A 43 5.64 -1.34 16.43
N TRP A 44 4.83 -2.38 16.68
CA TRP A 44 3.59 -2.59 15.96
C TRP A 44 2.64 -1.40 16.13
N THR A 45 2.44 -0.93 17.36
CA THR A 45 1.58 0.23 17.64
C THR A 45 2.06 1.48 16.90
N MET A 46 3.37 1.75 16.94
CA MET A 46 3.94 2.94 16.27
C MET A 46 3.79 2.87 14.75
N ILE A 47 4.15 1.75 14.12
CA ILE A 47 4.05 1.60 12.67
C ILE A 47 2.59 1.75 12.20
N VAL A 48 1.66 1.02 12.80
CA VAL A 48 0.23 1.09 12.47
C VAL A 48 -0.30 2.51 12.65
N SER A 49 0.00 3.15 13.77
CA SER A 49 -0.46 4.51 14.07
C SER A 49 0.10 5.55 13.09
N LEU A 50 1.38 5.46 12.75
CA LEU A 50 2.01 6.38 11.81
C LEU A 50 1.47 6.18 10.38
N MET A 51 1.26 4.93 9.95
CA MET A 51 0.65 4.64 8.66
C MET A 51 -0.77 5.19 8.58
N LEU A 52 -1.62 4.90 9.55
CA LEU A 52 -2.99 5.41 9.60
C LEU A 52 -3.04 6.95 9.61
N PHE A 53 -2.19 7.59 10.40
CA PHE A 53 -2.07 9.05 10.42
C PHE A 53 -1.71 9.60 9.04
N CYS A 54 -0.70 9.01 8.39
CA CYS A 54 -0.25 9.44 7.07
C CYS A 54 -1.27 9.11 5.97
N MET A 55 -2.02 8.01 6.09
CA MET A 55 -3.17 7.73 5.20
C MET A 55 -4.23 8.83 5.30
N GLY A 56 -4.54 9.31 6.51
CA GLY A 56 -5.44 10.44 6.72
C GLY A 56 -4.93 11.73 6.07
N LEU A 57 -3.62 12.02 6.23
CA LEU A 57 -2.97 13.16 5.57
C LEU A 57 -3.00 13.02 4.03
N GLY A 58 -2.64 11.85 3.51
CA GLY A 58 -2.69 11.56 2.07
C GLY A 58 -4.09 11.75 1.49
N SER A 59 -5.11 11.24 2.16
CA SER A 59 -6.51 11.45 1.77
C SER A 59 -6.88 12.94 1.71
N ARG A 60 -6.41 13.74 2.66
CA ARG A 60 -6.61 15.20 2.64
C ARG A 60 -5.85 15.87 1.49
N LEU A 61 -4.60 15.48 1.24
CA LEU A 61 -3.75 16.02 0.18
C LEU A 61 -4.24 15.64 -1.22
N SER A 62 -4.95 14.53 -1.37
CA SER A 62 -5.51 14.11 -2.65
C SER A 62 -6.41 15.16 -3.31
N LYS A 63 -6.99 16.07 -2.51
CA LYS A 63 -7.82 17.19 -2.99
C LYS A 63 -7.03 18.16 -3.88
N LEU A 64 -5.72 18.24 -3.72
CA LEU A 64 -4.85 19.11 -4.53
C LEU A 64 -4.63 18.55 -5.93
N ILE A 65 -4.82 17.26 -6.14
CA ILE A 65 -4.69 16.61 -7.44
C ILE A 65 -6.02 16.79 -8.19
N THR A 66 -6.11 17.79 -9.07
CA THR A 66 -7.35 18.12 -9.78
C THR A 66 -7.32 17.79 -11.26
N LYS A 67 -6.15 17.57 -11.85
CA LYS A 67 -5.96 17.31 -13.28
C LYS A 67 -5.27 15.97 -13.51
N ASN A 68 -5.47 15.37 -14.67
CA ASN A 68 -4.79 14.14 -15.10
C ASN A 68 -4.88 13.01 -14.05
N LEU A 69 -6.11 12.75 -13.56
CA LEU A 69 -6.33 11.84 -12.43
C LEU A 69 -5.75 10.44 -12.68
N ILE A 70 -5.96 9.88 -13.89
CA ILE A 70 -5.44 8.55 -14.25
C ILE A 70 -3.92 8.54 -14.26
N GLN A 71 -3.28 9.56 -14.85
CA GLN A 71 -1.82 9.64 -14.88
C GLN A 71 -1.22 9.74 -13.48
N ASN A 72 -1.82 10.56 -12.60
CA ASN A 72 -1.38 10.67 -11.21
C ASN A 72 -1.60 9.36 -10.44
N PHE A 73 -2.71 8.66 -10.70
CA PHE A 73 -2.95 7.35 -10.12
C PHE A 73 -1.86 6.35 -10.52
N LEU A 74 -1.51 6.27 -11.80
CA LEU A 74 -0.43 5.38 -12.29
C LEU A 74 0.93 5.71 -11.66
N ILE A 75 1.24 7.00 -11.48
CA ILE A 75 2.47 7.44 -10.82
C ILE A 75 2.46 7.01 -9.34
N LEU A 76 1.35 7.17 -8.63
CA LEU A 76 1.21 6.76 -7.24
C LEU A 76 1.37 5.25 -7.09
N GLU A 77 0.65 4.48 -7.90
CA GLU A 77 0.69 3.01 -7.89
C GLU A 77 2.10 2.48 -8.20
N THR A 78 2.74 3.03 -9.23
CA THR A 78 4.13 2.67 -9.58
C THR A 78 5.10 3.03 -8.44
N SER A 79 4.95 4.22 -7.86
CA SER A 79 5.80 4.65 -6.75
C SER A 79 5.61 3.77 -5.52
N LEU A 80 4.37 3.45 -5.18
CA LEU A 80 4.02 2.56 -4.07
C LEU A 80 4.64 1.16 -4.28
N SER A 81 4.48 0.60 -5.49
CA SER A 81 5.04 -0.69 -5.86
C SER A 81 6.56 -0.75 -5.66
N LEU A 82 7.28 0.27 -6.12
CA LEU A 82 8.74 0.36 -5.98
C LEU A 82 9.15 0.50 -4.51
N ILE A 83 8.50 1.39 -3.76
CA ILE A 83 8.83 1.62 -2.34
C ILE A 83 8.57 0.36 -1.52
N VAL A 84 7.44 -0.32 -1.75
CA VAL A 84 7.13 -1.59 -1.07
C VAL A 84 8.15 -2.66 -1.45
N ALA A 85 8.46 -2.84 -2.75
CA ALA A 85 9.41 -3.84 -3.22
C ALA A 85 10.79 -3.71 -2.56
N PHE A 86 11.28 -2.48 -2.46
CA PHE A 86 12.63 -2.24 -1.95
C PHE A 86 12.70 -1.91 -0.45
N SER A 87 11.56 -1.84 0.25
CA SER A 87 11.49 -1.45 1.66
C SER A 87 12.37 -2.31 2.56
N SER A 88 12.26 -3.63 2.48
CA SER A 88 13.05 -4.54 3.30
C SER A 88 14.52 -4.52 2.95
N VAL A 89 14.86 -4.53 1.66
CA VAL A 89 16.26 -4.47 1.20
C VAL A 89 16.93 -3.21 1.72
N LEU A 90 16.25 -2.08 1.65
CA LEU A 90 16.75 -0.81 2.15
C LEU A 90 16.98 -0.85 3.68
N VAL A 91 16.05 -1.41 4.45
CA VAL A 91 16.19 -1.55 5.89
C VAL A 91 17.37 -2.46 6.24
N TYR A 92 17.49 -3.64 5.61
CA TYR A 92 18.61 -4.56 5.87
C TYR A 92 19.96 -3.94 5.51
N THR A 93 20.05 -3.26 4.36
CA THR A 93 21.28 -2.60 3.93
C THR A 93 21.69 -1.52 4.92
N LEU A 94 20.76 -0.66 5.34
CA LEU A 94 21.07 0.41 6.29
C LEU A 94 21.37 -0.12 7.68
N ALA A 95 20.73 -1.18 8.13
CA ALA A 95 21.03 -1.81 9.41
C ALA A 95 22.45 -2.42 9.46
N SER A 96 23.05 -2.75 8.31
CA SER A 96 24.41 -3.26 8.24
C SER A 96 25.50 -2.18 8.31
N ILE A 97 25.17 -0.92 8.05
CA ILE A 97 26.15 0.18 7.92
C ILE A 97 25.89 1.34 8.88
N SER A 98 24.72 1.41 9.55
CA SER A 98 24.31 2.57 10.34
C SER A 98 23.32 2.17 11.42
N GLU A 99 23.33 2.90 12.52
CA GLU A 99 22.34 2.75 13.61
C GLU A 99 21.01 3.49 13.34
N TYR A 100 20.89 4.22 12.23
CA TYR A 100 19.71 5.03 11.88
C TYR A 100 18.57 4.23 11.20
N TYR A 101 18.65 2.91 11.14
CA TYR A 101 17.64 2.04 10.53
C TYR A 101 16.23 2.25 11.10
N GLY A 102 16.09 2.62 12.37
CA GLY A 102 14.80 2.91 12.99
C GLY A 102 14.11 4.10 12.34
N ILE A 103 14.85 5.19 12.07
CA ILE A 103 14.31 6.37 11.38
C ILE A 103 13.81 5.99 9.97
N VAL A 104 14.57 5.13 9.29
CA VAL A 104 14.21 4.69 7.94
C VAL A 104 12.93 3.85 7.95
N ILE A 105 12.80 2.91 8.89
CA ILE A 105 11.59 2.09 9.03
C ILE A 105 10.35 2.98 9.25
N TYR A 106 10.41 3.92 10.17
CA TYR A 106 9.29 4.84 10.42
C TYR A 106 9.02 5.76 9.23
N SER A 107 10.05 6.26 8.56
CA SER A 107 9.89 7.10 7.37
C SER A 107 9.24 6.35 6.21
N LEU A 108 9.62 5.08 6.00
CA LEU A 108 9.00 4.22 5.00
C LEU A 108 7.52 3.96 5.32
N SER A 109 7.19 3.67 6.59
CA SER A 109 5.80 3.46 7.00
C SER A 109 4.95 4.71 6.76
N MET A 110 5.47 5.89 7.09
CA MET A 110 4.80 7.16 6.84
C MET A 110 4.59 7.42 5.34
N LEU A 111 5.62 7.15 4.52
CA LEU A 111 5.57 7.37 3.08
C LEU A 111 4.57 6.41 2.41
N ILE A 112 4.61 5.12 2.74
CA ILE A 112 3.67 4.13 2.23
C ILE A 112 2.24 4.50 2.64
N GLY A 113 2.00 4.83 3.90
CA GLY A 113 0.70 5.27 4.38
C GLY A 113 0.19 6.50 3.63
N LEU A 114 1.04 7.49 3.39
CA LEU A 114 0.68 8.70 2.65
C LEU A 114 0.26 8.38 1.20
N LEU A 115 0.99 7.51 0.51
CA LEU A 115 0.68 7.11 -0.87
C LEU A 115 -0.66 6.37 -0.95
N ILE A 116 -0.90 5.39 -0.08
CA ILE A 116 -2.19 4.67 0.00
C ILE A 116 -3.32 5.66 0.29
N GLY A 117 -3.11 6.59 1.21
CA GLY A 117 -4.09 7.62 1.53
C GLY A 117 -4.43 8.56 0.38
N LEU A 118 -3.47 8.85 -0.52
CA LEU A 118 -3.71 9.62 -1.74
C LEU A 118 -4.55 8.85 -2.75
N GLU A 119 -4.33 7.54 -2.86
CA GLU A 119 -4.85 6.68 -3.92
C GLU A 119 -6.36 6.47 -3.82
N ILE A 120 -6.89 6.08 -2.66
CA ILE A 120 -8.31 5.75 -2.48
C ILE A 120 -9.24 6.88 -2.95
N PRO A 121 -9.08 8.14 -2.49
CA PRO A 121 -9.96 9.23 -2.96
C PRO A 121 -9.74 9.57 -4.45
N LEU A 122 -8.55 9.31 -4.99
CA LEU A 122 -8.27 9.53 -6.40
C LEU A 122 -9.05 8.54 -7.26
N VAL A 123 -9.02 7.25 -6.91
CA VAL A 123 -9.77 6.20 -7.60
C VAL A 123 -11.27 6.42 -7.49
N VAL A 124 -11.79 6.84 -6.33
CA VAL A 124 -13.20 7.22 -6.18
C VAL A 124 -13.60 8.29 -7.20
N ARG A 125 -12.73 9.29 -7.43
CA ARG A 125 -13.01 10.37 -8.40
C ARG A 125 -12.93 9.89 -9.86
N ILE A 126 -11.98 9.02 -10.19
CA ILE A 126 -11.86 8.43 -11.53
C ILE A 126 -13.07 7.54 -11.82
N ASN A 127 -13.42 6.66 -10.88
CA ASN A 127 -14.49 5.68 -11.05
C ASN A 127 -15.91 6.29 -11.03
N LYS A 128 -16.05 7.56 -10.59
CA LYS A 128 -17.31 8.31 -10.63
C LYS A 128 -17.91 8.44 -12.04
N GLU A 129 -17.08 8.35 -13.07
CA GLU A 129 -17.54 8.36 -14.47
C GLU A 129 -18.27 7.06 -14.86
N TYR A 130 -18.07 5.99 -14.11
CA TYR A 130 -18.56 4.64 -14.41
C TYR A 130 -19.66 4.15 -13.47
N GLU A 131 -19.76 4.69 -12.25
CA GLU A 131 -20.71 4.26 -11.23
C GLU A 131 -21.29 5.43 -10.43
N ASP A 132 -22.50 5.21 -9.89
CA ASP A 132 -23.11 6.11 -8.90
C ASP A 132 -22.23 6.26 -7.65
N LEU A 133 -22.17 7.47 -7.11
CA LEU A 133 -21.25 7.83 -6.02
C LEU A 133 -21.35 6.90 -4.80
N LYS A 134 -22.57 6.53 -4.41
CA LYS A 134 -22.81 5.66 -3.24
C LYS A 134 -22.26 4.25 -3.47
N SER A 135 -22.59 3.66 -4.61
CA SER A 135 -22.08 2.34 -5.02
C SER A 135 -20.57 2.34 -5.21
N ASN A 136 -20.05 3.39 -5.83
CA ASN A 136 -18.63 3.59 -6.08
C ASN A 136 -17.79 3.59 -4.80
N ILE A 137 -18.13 4.44 -3.83
CA ILE A 137 -17.40 4.51 -2.55
C ILE A 137 -17.44 3.16 -1.82
N SER A 138 -18.64 2.56 -1.73
CA SER A 138 -18.82 1.28 -1.04
C SER A 138 -17.98 0.17 -1.69
N SER A 139 -18.01 0.06 -3.02
CA SER A 139 -17.31 -1.00 -3.73
C SER A 139 -15.78 -0.84 -3.71
N ILE A 140 -15.27 0.38 -3.73
CA ILE A 140 -13.82 0.65 -3.63
C ILE A 140 -13.32 0.28 -2.23
N LEU A 141 -14.00 0.72 -1.17
CA LEU A 141 -13.63 0.35 0.21
C LEU A 141 -13.75 -1.16 0.46
N GLU A 142 -14.80 -1.79 -0.09
CA GLU A 142 -14.94 -3.25 -0.04
C GLU A 142 -13.73 -3.97 -0.62
N LYS A 143 -13.25 -3.53 -1.80
CA LYS A 143 -12.07 -4.16 -2.46
C LYS A 143 -10.78 -3.93 -1.69
N ASP A 144 -10.59 -2.73 -1.15
CA ASP A 144 -9.46 -2.43 -0.28
C ASP A 144 -9.42 -3.33 0.97
N TYR A 145 -10.55 -3.45 1.67
CA TYR A 145 -10.65 -4.30 2.85
C TYR A 145 -10.48 -5.79 2.56
N TYR A 146 -11.04 -6.28 1.45
CA TYR A 146 -10.82 -7.68 1.05
C TYR A 146 -9.37 -7.93 0.64
N GLY A 147 -8.75 -6.98 -0.07
CA GLY A 147 -7.32 -7.03 -0.37
C GLY A 147 -6.50 -7.11 0.91
N SER A 148 -6.75 -6.22 1.85
CA SER A 148 -6.06 -6.19 3.15
C SER A 148 -6.27 -7.47 3.96
N LEU A 149 -7.48 -8.01 4.02
CA LEU A 149 -7.75 -9.28 4.71
C LEU A 149 -6.94 -10.42 4.12
N ILE A 150 -7.01 -10.58 2.80
CA ILE A 150 -6.28 -11.66 2.10
C ILE A 150 -4.78 -11.44 2.20
N GLY A 151 -4.30 -10.20 2.13
CA GLY A 151 -2.90 -9.83 2.33
C GLY A 151 -2.39 -10.20 3.71
N GLY A 152 -3.16 -9.94 4.77
CA GLY A 152 -2.81 -10.33 6.13
C GLY A 152 -2.72 -11.86 6.30
N ILE A 153 -3.68 -12.60 5.75
CA ILE A 153 -3.66 -14.08 5.75
C ILE A 153 -2.43 -14.58 4.96
N PHE A 154 -2.20 -14.03 3.76
CA PHE A 154 -1.04 -14.37 2.95
C PHE A 154 0.27 -14.12 3.71
N PHE A 155 0.42 -12.98 4.35
CA PHE A 155 1.62 -12.65 5.13
C PHE A 155 1.88 -13.68 6.23
N ALA A 156 0.85 -14.01 7.00
CA ALA A 156 0.99 -14.91 8.14
C ALA A 156 1.31 -16.36 7.74
N PHE A 157 0.66 -16.88 6.69
CA PHE A 157 0.74 -18.30 6.35
C PHE A 157 1.70 -18.62 5.21
N ILE A 158 1.98 -17.67 4.33
CA ILE A 158 2.81 -17.89 3.12
C ILE A 158 4.00 -16.93 3.10
N GLY A 159 3.76 -15.63 3.16
CA GLY A 159 4.78 -14.61 2.98
C GLY A 159 5.90 -14.75 3.99
N LEU A 160 5.59 -14.63 5.27
CA LEU A 160 6.61 -14.70 6.32
C LEU A 160 7.25 -16.09 6.43
N PRO A 161 6.51 -17.24 6.45
CA PRO A 161 7.12 -18.56 6.62
C PRO A 161 7.91 -19.06 5.41
N MET A 162 7.49 -18.72 4.17
CA MET A 162 8.09 -19.27 2.96
C MET A 162 9.06 -18.31 2.27
N LEU A 163 8.74 -17.02 2.21
CA LEU A 163 9.54 -16.01 1.53
C LEU A 163 10.40 -15.20 2.51
N GLY A 164 10.01 -15.14 3.78
CA GLY A 164 10.68 -14.31 4.79
C GLY A 164 10.47 -12.82 4.55
N LEU A 165 11.09 -12.00 5.42
CA LEU A 165 10.90 -10.55 5.43
C LEU A 165 11.56 -9.84 4.22
N ALA A 166 12.57 -10.44 3.60
CA ALA A 166 13.29 -9.83 2.49
C ALA A 166 12.53 -9.97 1.16
N TYR A 167 12.04 -11.17 0.86
CA TYR A 167 11.43 -11.46 -0.43
C TYR A 167 9.93 -11.16 -0.48
N THR A 168 9.22 -11.22 0.64
CA THR A 168 7.77 -10.97 0.68
C THR A 168 7.40 -9.62 0.07
N PRO A 169 7.94 -8.47 0.51
CA PRO A 169 7.55 -7.19 -0.08
C PRO A 169 8.07 -7.02 -1.52
N PHE A 170 9.19 -7.67 -1.88
CA PHE A 170 9.68 -7.64 -3.25
C PHE A 170 8.72 -8.32 -4.23
N VAL A 171 8.23 -9.51 -3.91
CA VAL A 171 7.23 -10.23 -4.71
C VAL A 171 5.94 -9.41 -4.85
N LEU A 172 5.50 -8.79 -3.75
CA LEU A 172 4.29 -7.98 -3.76
C LEU A 172 4.43 -6.69 -4.57
N GLY A 173 5.58 -6.03 -4.47
CA GLY A 173 5.84 -4.86 -5.29
C GLY A 173 5.80 -5.21 -6.79
N ILE A 174 6.32 -6.38 -7.20
CA ILE A 174 6.19 -6.86 -8.58
C ILE A 174 4.72 -7.08 -8.95
N ILE A 175 3.94 -7.76 -8.12
CA ILE A 175 2.52 -8.01 -8.38
C ILE A 175 1.76 -6.69 -8.53
N ASN A 176 1.97 -5.75 -7.62
CA ASN A 176 1.31 -4.44 -7.66
C ASN A 176 1.74 -3.63 -8.89
N PHE A 177 3.01 -3.69 -9.25
CA PHE A 177 3.52 -3.06 -10.47
C PHE A 177 2.88 -3.64 -11.75
N LEU A 178 2.71 -4.96 -11.82
CA LEU A 178 2.01 -5.59 -12.94
C LEU A 178 0.55 -5.15 -13.03
N VAL A 179 -0.12 -4.98 -11.90
CA VAL A 179 -1.49 -4.44 -11.88
C VAL A 179 -1.51 -3.00 -12.38
N ALA A 180 -0.55 -2.16 -11.98
CA ALA A 180 -0.41 -0.80 -12.48
C ALA A 180 -0.24 -0.72 -14.01
N LEU A 181 0.41 -1.71 -14.63
CA LEU A 181 0.57 -1.77 -16.09
C LEU A 181 -0.72 -2.14 -16.84
N ILE A 182 -1.70 -2.73 -16.17
CA ILE A 182 -2.99 -3.13 -16.77
C ILE A 182 -4.00 -1.98 -16.75
N VAL A 183 -3.83 -1.02 -15.84
CA VAL A 183 -4.68 0.18 -15.70
C VAL A 183 -4.37 1.21 -16.78
#